data_a1b6ec10e622a17a09758f7019ccc1fa
#
_entry.id   a1b6ec10e622a17a09758f7019ccc1fa
#
_cell.length_a   1.000
_cell.length_b   1.000
_cell.length_c   1.000
_cell.angle_alpha   90.00
_cell.angle_beta   90.00
_cell.angle_gamma   90.00
#
_symmetry.space_group_name_H-M   'P 1'
#
loop_
_entity.id
_entity.type
_entity.pdbx_description
1 polymer ?
#
loop_
_entity_poly.entity_id
_entity_poly.type
_entity_poly.pdbx_seq_one_letter_code
_entity_poly.pdbx_strand_id
1 'polypeptide(L)'
;MKKFVLGVIVGLLIPAIGGYLYIKMGMMPVATASAPLPMEEKIAKMALRARMAKDPVQQSPVPADEPNLTQGAHVYVENCAFCHGFVGEKASFAAKGMFPLPPQLLSGDDMVTDDPPGKIYWKVENGIRLTGMPGFKDMLTPTQMWQVSQLLQHADKLPDPTKAALAKPAALPIAPSSPTPAAMQGKKPEKIGGKK
;
A
#
# COMPACT_ATOMS: atom_id res chain seq x y z
N MET A 1 -8.50 21.36 -45.44
CA MET A 1 -9.17 21.08 -44.15
C MET A 1 -9.50 19.59 -43.95
N LYS A 2 -10.25 18.91 -44.86
CA LYS A 2 -10.67 17.48 -44.66
C LYS A 2 -9.48 16.52 -44.50
N LYS A 3 -8.38 16.65 -45.26
CA LYS A 3 -7.18 15.80 -45.13
C LYS A 3 -6.47 16.01 -43.76
N PHE A 4 -6.43 17.25 -43.26
CA PHE A 4 -5.85 17.56 -41.98
C PHE A 4 -6.67 16.95 -40.82
N VAL A 5 -8.01 17.10 -40.85
CA VAL A 5 -8.90 16.49 -39.85
C VAL A 5 -8.78 14.97 -39.88
N LEU A 6 -8.74 14.36 -41.06
CA LEU A 6 -8.54 12.90 -41.19
C LEU A 6 -7.20 12.47 -40.57
N GLY A 7 -6.11 13.20 -40.85
CA GLY A 7 -4.80 12.93 -40.25
C GLY A 7 -4.79 12.99 -38.71
N VAL A 8 -5.48 13.98 -38.15
CA VAL A 8 -5.63 14.10 -36.67
C VAL A 8 -6.44 12.90 -36.10
N ILE A 9 -7.55 12.53 -36.74
CA ILE A 9 -8.36 11.38 -36.29
C ILE A 9 -7.52 10.10 -36.32
N VAL A 10 -6.86 9.82 -37.42
CA VAL A 10 -6.00 8.62 -37.57
C VAL A 10 -4.86 8.64 -36.54
N GLY A 11 -4.21 9.80 -36.34
CA GLY A 11 -3.15 9.97 -35.36
C GLY A 11 -3.58 9.72 -33.91
N LEU A 12 -4.84 10.01 -33.57
CA LEU A 12 -5.42 9.72 -32.25
C LEU A 12 -5.87 8.26 -32.12
N LEU A 13 -6.37 7.65 -33.20
CA LEU A 13 -6.85 6.27 -33.15
C LEU A 13 -5.71 5.24 -33.05
N ILE A 14 -4.57 5.49 -33.72
CA ILE A 14 -3.44 4.55 -33.71
C ILE A 14 -2.96 4.23 -32.28
N PRO A 15 -2.60 5.22 -31.43
CA PRO A 15 -2.17 4.92 -30.07
C PRO A 15 -3.27 4.31 -29.20
N ALA A 16 -4.53 4.69 -29.41
CA ALA A 16 -5.66 4.11 -28.65
C ALA A 16 -5.85 2.62 -29.00
N ILE A 17 -5.86 2.29 -30.31
CA ILE A 17 -5.97 0.90 -30.77
C ILE A 17 -4.73 0.10 -30.35
N GLY A 18 -3.53 0.68 -30.51
CA GLY A 18 -2.28 0.04 -30.10
C GLY A 18 -2.24 -0.27 -28.61
N GLY A 19 -2.67 0.67 -27.75
CA GLY A 19 -2.79 0.47 -26.30
C GLY A 19 -3.81 -0.61 -25.96
N TYR A 20 -4.96 -0.60 -26.61
CA TYR A 20 -5.97 -1.64 -26.41
C TYR A 20 -5.44 -3.03 -26.78
N LEU A 21 -4.80 -3.15 -27.95
CA LEU A 21 -4.22 -4.42 -28.38
C LEU A 21 -3.08 -4.88 -27.47
N TYR A 22 -2.22 -3.98 -26.99
CA TYR A 22 -1.17 -4.26 -26.02
C TYR A 22 -1.73 -4.92 -24.75
N ILE A 23 -2.84 -4.38 -24.21
CA ILE A 23 -3.53 -4.95 -23.05
C ILE A 23 -4.17 -6.29 -23.41
N LYS A 24 -4.91 -6.36 -24.52
CA LYS A 24 -5.64 -7.57 -24.93
C LYS A 24 -4.72 -8.75 -25.25
N MET A 25 -3.54 -8.49 -25.77
CA MET A 25 -2.51 -9.50 -26.06
C MET A 25 -1.73 -9.95 -24.81
N GLY A 26 -2.06 -9.44 -23.62
CA GLY A 26 -1.42 -9.83 -22.35
C GLY A 26 0.02 -9.33 -22.21
N MET A 27 0.39 -8.27 -22.93
CA MET A 27 1.74 -7.70 -22.87
C MET A 27 1.92 -6.76 -21.68
N MET A 28 0.81 -6.30 -21.08
CA MET A 28 0.86 -5.44 -19.89
C MET A 28 1.34 -6.24 -18.67
N PRO A 29 2.36 -5.77 -17.92
CA PRO A 29 2.80 -6.42 -16.70
C PRO A 29 1.71 -6.31 -15.61
N VAL A 30 1.19 -7.45 -15.17
CA VAL A 30 0.15 -7.53 -14.12
C VAL A 30 0.57 -8.35 -12.90
N ALA A 31 1.65 -9.10 -13.00
CA ALA A 31 2.21 -9.84 -11.88
C ALA A 31 3.11 -8.93 -11.02
N THR A 32 3.03 -9.06 -9.69
CA THR A 32 3.86 -8.25 -8.77
C THR A 32 5.36 -8.47 -8.98
N ALA A 33 5.77 -9.61 -9.53
CA ALA A 33 7.15 -9.92 -9.88
C ALA A 33 7.62 -9.33 -11.23
N SER A 34 6.71 -8.76 -12.02
CA SER A 34 7.06 -8.13 -13.30
C SER A 34 7.74 -6.78 -13.08
N ALA A 35 8.61 -6.40 -14.01
CA ALA A 35 9.17 -5.06 -14.01
C ALA A 35 8.06 -4.01 -14.21
N PRO A 36 8.12 -2.87 -13.49
CA PRO A 36 7.13 -1.80 -13.64
C PRO A 36 7.21 -1.17 -15.04
N LEU A 37 6.09 -0.61 -15.50
CA LEU A 37 6.08 0.21 -16.70
C LEU A 37 6.90 1.49 -16.48
N PRO A 38 7.50 2.04 -17.55
CA PRO A 38 8.16 3.33 -17.45
C PRO A 38 7.25 4.39 -16.87
N MET A 39 7.73 5.12 -15.86
CA MET A 39 7.00 6.19 -15.15
C MET A 39 5.79 5.74 -14.32
N GLU A 40 5.48 4.45 -14.20
CA GLU A 40 4.32 3.92 -13.45
C GLU A 40 4.27 4.47 -12.03
N GLU A 41 5.34 4.30 -11.26
CA GLU A 41 5.42 4.80 -9.89
C GLU A 41 5.27 6.33 -9.80
N LYS A 42 5.89 7.05 -10.74
CA LYS A 42 5.84 8.52 -10.78
C LYS A 42 4.42 9.04 -11.03
N ILE A 43 3.72 8.41 -11.99
CA ILE A 43 2.34 8.75 -12.32
C ILE A 43 1.41 8.40 -11.15
N ALA A 44 1.57 7.22 -10.54
CA ALA A 44 0.77 6.80 -9.38
C ALA A 44 0.95 7.76 -8.18
N LYS A 45 2.20 8.10 -7.84
CA LYS A 45 2.50 9.07 -6.77
C LYS A 45 1.94 10.47 -7.09
N MET A 46 2.02 10.91 -8.33
CA MET A 46 1.46 12.19 -8.76
C MET A 46 -0.07 12.20 -8.62
N ALA A 47 -0.75 11.15 -9.07
CA ALA A 47 -2.21 11.01 -8.96
C ALA A 47 -2.67 10.99 -7.50
N LEU A 48 -1.98 10.25 -6.62
CA LEU A 48 -2.28 10.20 -5.19
C LEU A 48 -2.12 11.59 -4.56
N ARG A 49 -1.00 12.27 -4.80
CA ARG A 49 -0.75 13.62 -4.27
C ARG A 49 -1.80 14.62 -4.75
N ALA A 50 -2.14 14.60 -6.03
CA ALA A 50 -3.14 15.48 -6.61
C ALA A 50 -4.55 15.22 -6.02
N ARG A 51 -4.89 13.95 -5.74
CA ARG A 51 -6.17 13.61 -5.10
C ARG A 51 -6.22 14.08 -3.65
N MET A 52 -5.17 13.82 -2.88
CA MET A 52 -5.08 14.26 -1.48
C MET A 52 -5.09 15.78 -1.34
N ALA A 53 -4.52 16.51 -2.30
CA ALA A 53 -4.50 17.98 -2.28
C ALA A 53 -5.89 18.62 -2.46
N LYS A 54 -6.89 17.87 -2.92
CA LYS A 54 -8.27 18.34 -3.05
C LYS A 54 -9.05 18.32 -1.74
N ASP A 55 -8.63 17.48 -0.81
CA ASP A 55 -9.28 17.38 0.49
C ASP A 55 -8.54 18.29 1.49
N PRO A 56 -9.24 19.03 2.34
CA PRO A 56 -8.58 19.83 3.38
C PRO A 56 -7.81 18.90 4.32
N VAL A 57 -6.60 19.31 4.67
CA VAL A 57 -5.80 18.58 5.68
C VAL A 57 -6.50 18.69 7.02
N GLN A 58 -7.05 17.58 7.50
CA GLN A 58 -7.74 17.54 8.77
C GLN A 58 -6.75 17.72 9.94
N GLN A 59 -7.20 18.44 10.97
CA GLN A 59 -6.47 18.53 12.23
C GLN A 59 -6.88 17.34 13.12
N SER A 60 -5.90 16.78 13.81
CA SER A 60 -6.19 15.67 14.72
C SER A 60 -7.00 16.16 15.94
N PRO A 61 -8.15 15.55 16.21
CA PRO A 61 -8.88 15.78 17.47
C PRO A 61 -8.27 15.02 18.65
N VAL A 62 -7.30 14.12 18.38
CA VAL A 62 -6.64 13.28 19.38
C VAL A 62 -5.24 13.86 19.64
N PRO A 63 -4.87 14.15 20.90
CA PRO A 63 -3.55 14.63 21.25
C PRO A 63 -2.48 13.54 21.06
N ALA A 64 -1.24 13.96 20.80
CA ALA A 64 -0.09 13.06 20.70
C ALA A 64 0.56 12.80 22.06
N ASP A 65 -0.25 12.44 23.06
CA ASP A 65 0.22 12.06 24.39
C ASP A 65 0.54 10.55 24.46
N GLU A 66 1.24 10.14 25.51
CA GLU A 66 1.69 8.75 25.67
C GLU A 66 0.52 7.73 25.62
N PRO A 67 -0.65 7.93 26.28
CA PRO A 67 -1.76 7.00 26.17
C PRO A 67 -2.26 6.82 24.74
N ASN A 68 -2.43 7.90 23.98
CA ASN A 68 -2.91 7.83 22.60
C ASN A 68 -1.86 7.24 21.66
N LEU A 69 -0.58 7.56 21.83
CA LEU A 69 0.50 6.96 21.05
C LEU A 69 0.60 5.45 21.33
N THR A 70 0.42 5.03 22.59
CA THR A 70 0.44 3.60 22.96
C THR A 70 -0.77 2.86 22.38
N GLN A 71 -1.96 3.45 22.38
CA GLN A 71 -3.12 2.87 21.68
C GLN A 71 -2.88 2.81 20.16
N GLY A 72 -2.27 3.83 19.57
CA GLY A 72 -1.83 3.82 18.17
C GLY A 72 -0.86 2.68 17.88
N ALA A 73 0.04 2.35 18.81
CA ALA A 73 0.96 1.23 18.69
C ALA A 73 0.22 -0.12 18.66
N HIS A 74 -0.80 -0.32 19.49
CA HIS A 74 -1.64 -1.52 19.43
C HIS A 74 -2.37 -1.62 18.08
N VAL A 75 -3.00 -0.52 17.62
CA VAL A 75 -3.66 -0.49 16.31
C VAL A 75 -2.67 -0.84 15.19
N TYR A 76 -1.44 -0.31 15.24
CA TYR A 76 -0.39 -0.61 14.27
C TYR A 76 -0.01 -2.09 14.26
N VAL A 77 0.24 -2.68 15.42
CA VAL A 77 0.64 -4.09 15.55
C VAL A 77 -0.45 -5.01 15.02
N GLU A 78 -1.71 -4.72 15.29
CA GLU A 78 -2.84 -5.54 14.90
C GLU A 78 -3.20 -5.44 13.41
N ASN A 79 -3.04 -4.24 12.80
CA ASN A 79 -3.59 -3.97 11.48
C ASN A 79 -2.55 -3.60 10.41
N CYS A 80 -1.38 -3.09 10.78
CA CYS A 80 -0.40 -2.51 9.85
C CYS A 80 0.89 -3.31 9.75
N ALA A 81 1.36 -3.87 10.88
CA ALA A 81 2.65 -4.53 10.98
C ALA A 81 2.78 -5.75 10.05
N PHE A 82 1.68 -6.40 9.69
CA PHE A 82 1.67 -7.52 8.75
C PHE A 82 2.29 -7.13 7.40
N CYS A 83 2.01 -5.92 6.91
CA CYS A 83 2.56 -5.41 5.64
C CYS A 83 3.78 -4.51 5.87
N HIS A 84 3.70 -3.58 6.83
CA HIS A 84 4.73 -2.57 7.04
C HIS A 84 5.89 -3.02 7.93
N GLY A 85 5.76 -4.20 8.57
CA GLY A 85 6.80 -4.76 9.44
C GLY A 85 6.90 -4.10 10.82
N PHE A 86 7.86 -4.58 11.60
CA PHE A 86 8.20 -4.08 12.93
C PHE A 86 9.49 -3.24 12.89
N VAL A 87 9.78 -2.53 13.97
CA VAL A 87 10.99 -1.74 14.10
C VAL A 87 12.23 -2.60 13.80
N GLY A 88 13.12 -2.12 12.92
CA GLY A 88 14.34 -2.81 12.53
C GLY A 88 14.19 -3.93 11.49
N GLU A 89 12.96 -4.25 11.05
CA GLU A 89 12.75 -5.17 9.93
C GLU A 89 12.89 -4.44 8.59
N LYS A 90 13.63 -5.02 7.62
CA LYS A 90 13.77 -4.42 6.28
C LYS A 90 12.48 -4.48 5.48
N ALA A 91 11.78 -5.60 5.52
CA ALA A 91 10.49 -5.82 4.90
C ALA A 91 9.80 -7.02 5.55
N SER A 92 8.50 -6.93 5.75
CA SER A 92 7.71 -8.06 6.24
C SER A 92 7.66 -9.19 5.20
N PHE A 93 7.28 -10.39 5.63
CA PHE A 93 7.08 -11.50 4.70
C PHE A 93 6.03 -11.15 3.63
N ALA A 94 4.91 -10.55 4.03
CA ALA A 94 3.85 -10.16 3.11
C ALA A 94 4.30 -9.07 2.14
N ALA A 95 5.06 -8.08 2.63
CA ALA A 95 5.58 -6.99 1.82
C ALA A 95 6.39 -7.46 0.62
N LYS A 96 7.20 -8.52 0.79
CA LYS A 96 8.05 -9.07 -0.28
C LYS A 96 7.28 -9.57 -1.51
N GLY A 97 6.00 -9.89 -1.35
CA GLY A 97 5.11 -10.32 -2.44
C GLY A 97 4.22 -9.20 -3.00
N MET A 98 4.38 -7.95 -2.53
CA MET A 98 3.55 -6.81 -2.94
C MET A 98 4.26 -5.90 -3.95
N PHE A 99 3.49 -5.27 -4.81
CA PHE A 99 3.94 -4.19 -5.67
C PHE A 99 2.92 -3.04 -5.65
N PRO A 100 3.36 -1.79 -5.39
CA PRO A 100 4.68 -1.42 -4.88
C PRO A 100 4.96 -2.04 -3.49
N LEU A 101 6.24 -2.15 -3.16
CA LEU A 101 6.66 -2.63 -1.83
C LEU A 101 6.12 -1.68 -0.75
N PRO A 102 5.42 -2.17 0.29
CA PRO A 102 5.03 -1.34 1.42
C PRO A 102 6.25 -0.72 2.11
N PRO A 103 6.23 0.60 2.38
CA PRO A 103 7.33 1.26 3.05
C PRO A 103 7.45 0.83 4.52
N GLN A 104 8.67 0.88 5.07
CA GLN A 104 8.92 0.71 6.50
C GLN A 104 8.61 2.01 7.24
N LEU A 105 7.51 2.03 8.00
CA LEU A 105 6.98 3.26 8.60
C LEU A 105 7.57 3.62 9.97
N LEU A 106 8.26 2.67 10.63
CA LEU A 106 8.76 2.83 12.01
C LEU A 106 10.27 3.02 12.09
N SER A 107 11.00 2.91 10.97
CA SER A 107 12.45 3.08 10.93
C SER A 107 12.95 3.32 9.52
N GLY A 108 14.09 4.00 9.38
CA GLY A 108 14.74 4.27 8.10
C GLY A 108 14.16 5.48 7.36
N ASP A 109 14.44 5.55 6.06
CA ASP A 109 14.14 6.73 5.23
C ASP A 109 12.67 6.81 4.77
N ASP A 110 11.90 5.75 4.99
CA ASP A 110 10.50 5.67 4.58
C ASP A 110 9.51 6.12 5.67
N MET A 111 10.01 6.57 6.85
CA MET A 111 9.16 7.14 7.90
C MET A 111 8.40 8.35 7.38
N VAL A 112 7.20 8.54 7.91
CA VAL A 112 6.28 9.64 7.51
C VAL A 112 6.20 10.74 8.57
N THR A 113 7.28 10.94 9.33
CA THR A 113 7.36 11.90 10.43
C THR A 113 7.27 13.36 9.98
N ASP A 114 7.57 13.65 8.72
CA ASP A 114 7.44 14.94 8.08
C ASP A 114 6.05 15.21 7.46
N ASP A 115 5.21 14.16 7.33
CA ASP A 115 3.84 14.33 6.86
C ASP A 115 2.92 14.83 8.00
N PRO A 116 2.04 15.80 7.76
CA PRO A 116 1.00 16.15 8.73
C PRO A 116 0.12 14.93 9.06
N PRO A 117 -0.31 14.76 10.34
CA PRO A 117 -1.08 13.58 10.74
C PRO A 117 -2.39 13.41 9.95
N GLY A 118 -2.99 14.51 9.48
CA GLY A 118 -4.17 14.46 8.62
C GLY A 118 -3.93 13.85 7.25
N LYS A 119 -2.71 13.91 6.71
CA LYS A 119 -2.36 13.19 5.47
C LYS A 119 -2.18 11.70 5.72
N ILE A 120 -1.60 11.34 6.86
CA ILE A 120 -1.47 9.94 7.29
C ILE A 120 -2.86 9.36 7.50
N TYR A 121 -3.72 10.07 8.25
CA TYR A 121 -5.11 9.71 8.48
C TYR A 121 -5.87 9.46 7.17
N TRP A 122 -5.72 10.37 6.18
CA TRP A 122 -6.36 10.20 4.88
C TRP A 122 -5.98 8.89 4.19
N LYS A 123 -4.68 8.52 4.24
CA LYS A 123 -4.18 7.26 3.67
C LYS A 123 -4.74 6.04 4.43
N VAL A 124 -4.80 6.11 5.76
CA VAL A 124 -5.36 5.05 6.60
C VAL A 124 -6.86 4.88 6.34
N GLU A 125 -7.61 5.98 6.33
CA GLU A 125 -9.06 5.95 6.12
C GLU A 125 -9.43 5.39 4.74
N ASN A 126 -8.78 5.88 3.67
CA ASN A 126 -9.19 5.61 2.29
C ASN A 126 -8.42 4.47 1.61
N GLY A 127 -7.26 4.08 2.13
CA GLY A 127 -6.33 3.19 1.45
C GLY A 127 -5.70 3.84 0.21
N ILE A 128 -4.92 3.06 -0.52
CA ILE A 128 -4.25 3.51 -1.74
C ILE A 128 -4.58 2.53 -2.88
N ARG A 129 -5.39 2.98 -3.82
CA ARG A 129 -5.86 2.17 -4.95
C ARG A 129 -4.69 1.63 -5.79
N LEU A 130 -4.83 0.41 -6.28
CA LEU A 130 -3.82 -0.34 -7.05
C LEU A 130 -2.55 -0.65 -6.26
N THR A 131 -2.64 -0.61 -4.93
CA THR A 131 -1.62 -1.13 -4.00
C THR A 131 -2.25 -2.17 -3.09
N GLY A 132 -1.44 -2.81 -2.26
CA GLY A 132 -1.94 -3.73 -1.22
C GLY A 132 -2.53 -3.03 0.01
N MET A 133 -2.50 -1.69 0.11
CA MET A 133 -2.97 -0.96 1.27
C MET A 133 -4.50 -0.75 1.23
N PRO A 134 -5.28 -1.42 2.10
CA PRO A 134 -6.72 -1.23 2.17
C PRO A 134 -7.09 0.09 2.86
N GLY A 135 -8.33 0.54 2.68
CA GLY A 135 -8.92 1.58 3.52
C GLY A 135 -9.50 0.97 4.79
N PHE A 136 -9.28 1.63 5.92
CA PHE A 136 -9.65 1.10 7.24
C PHE A 136 -10.92 1.72 7.83
N LYS A 137 -11.60 2.63 7.12
CA LYS A 137 -12.79 3.35 7.63
C LYS A 137 -13.93 2.44 8.11
N ASP A 138 -14.04 1.24 7.56
CA ASP A 138 -15.08 0.28 7.91
C ASP A 138 -14.60 -0.75 8.98
N MET A 139 -13.31 -0.69 9.35
CA MET A 139 -12.65 -1.62 10.29
C MET A 139 -12.21 -0.95 11.58
N LEU A 140 -11.79 0.31 11.50
CA LEU A 140 -11.28 1.10 12.63
C LEU A 140 -12.18 2.30 12.90
N THR A 141 -12.31 2.64 14.19
CA THR A 141 -12.97 3.88 14.56
C THR A 141 -12.15 5.10 14.16
N PRO A 142 -12.75 6.29 13.95
CA PRO A 142 -12.01 7.51 13.68
C PRO A 142 -10.92 7.80 14.73
N THR A 143 -11.18 7.53 16.00
CA THR A 143 -10.20 7.70 17.08
C THR A 143 -8.98 6.78 16.87
N GLN A 144 -9.18 5.50 16.57
CA GLN A 144 -8.09 4.56 16.31
C GLN A 144 -7.26 4.96 15.09
N MET A 145 -7.92 5.41 14.02
CA MET A 145 -7.21 5.91 12.84
C MET A 145 -6.37 7.15 13.16
N TRP A 146 -6.85 8.06 14.00
CA TRP A 146 -6.07 9.20 14.47
C TRP A 146 -4.93 8.79 15.39
N GLN A 147 -5.13 7.85 16.30
CA GLN A 147 -4.10 7.34 17.21
C GLN A 147 -2.93 6.74 16.44
N VAL A 148 -3.19 5.88 15.42
CA VAL A 148 -2.12 5.33 14.59
C VAL A 148 -1.47 6.40 13.71
N SER A 149 -2.21 7.41 13.26
CA SER A 149 -1.64 8.53 12.49
C SER A 149 -0.71 9.39 13.34
N GLN A 150 -1.06 9.66 14.58
CA GLN A 150 -0.20 10.34 15.54
C GLN A 150 1.04 9.52 15.88
N LEU A 151 0.89 8.22 16.10
CA LEU A 151 2.02 7.32 16.31
C LEU A 151 3.04 7.43 15.16
N LEU A 152 2.58 7.32 13.91
CA LEU A 152 3.45 7.32 12.74
C LEU A 152 4.14 8.66 12.51
N GLN A 153 3.45 9.77 12.79
CA GLN A 153 4.06 11.09 12.72
C GLN A 153 5.17 11.28 13.77
N HIS A 154 5.08 10.60 14.91
CA HIS A 154 6.03 10.71 16.01
C HIS A 154 6.95 9.49 16.13
N ALA A 155 7.07 8.68 15.06
CA ALA A 155 7.80 7.41 15.09
C ALA A 155 9.29 7.56 15.47
N ASP A 156 9.89 8.74 15.27
CA ASP A 156 11.26 9.09 15.61
C ASP A 156 11.51 9.40 17.10
N LYS A 157 10.44 9.65 17.89
CA LYS A 157 10.52 10.15 19.28
C LYS A 157 9.44 9.58 20.21
N LEU A 158 9.18 8.29 20.08
CA LEU A 158 8.16 7.62 20.89
C LEU A 158 8.59 7.46 22.34
N PRO A 159 7.66 7.56 23.31
CA PRO A 159 7.87 7.16 24.70
C PRO A 159 8.23 5.68 24.84
N ASP A 160 8.92 5.30 25.91
CA ASP A 160 9.34 3.91 26.10
C ASP A 160 8.17 2.91 26.25
N PRO A 161 7.04 3.23 26.94
CA PRO A 161 5.88 2.35 26.93
C PRO A 161 5.30 2.11 25.52
N THR A 162 5.29 3.14 24.68
CA THR A 162 4.83 3.04 23.27
C THR A 162 5.77 2.17 22.44
N LYS A 163 7.10 2.31 22.63
CA LYS A 163 8.10 1.43 21.98
C LYS A 163 7.92 -0.03 22.40
N ALA A 164 7.66 -0.26 23.69
CA ALA A 164 7.38 -1.60 24.19
C ALA A 164 6.11 -2.21 23.56
N ALA A 165 5.06 -1.42 23.36
CA ALA A 165 3.83 -1.85 22.69
C ALA A 165 4.03 -2.17 21.18
N LEU A 166 5.04 -1.58 20.53
CA LEU A 166 5.43 -1.88 19.15
C LEU A 166 6.33 -3.12 19.02
N ALA A 167 6.72 -3.74 20.14
CA ALA A 167 7.57 -4.92 20.10
C ALA A 167 6.86 -6.07 19.37
N LYS A 168 7.62 -6.78 18.53
CA LYS A 168 7.10 -7.93 17.80
C LYS A 168 6.61 -9.00 18.78
N PRO A 169 5.34 -9.45 18.69
CA PRO A 169 4.86 -10.54 19.53
C PRO A 169 5.70 -11.81 19.33
N ALA A 170 5.99 -12.53 20.40
CA ALA A 170 6.80 -13.77 20.35
C ALA A 170 6.19 -14.85 19.45
N ALA A 171 4.87 -14.83 19.25
CA ALA A 171 4.16 -15.65 18.28
C ALA A 171 3.21 -14.77 17.47
N LEU A 172 3.49 -14.56 16.20
CA LEU A 172 2.46 -14.10 15.27
C LEU A 172 1.54 -15.29 14.99
N PRO A 173 0.21 -15.13 15.09
CA PRO A 173 -0.71 -16.27 14.97
C PRO A 173 -0.70 -16.95 13.59
N ILE A 174 -0.05 -16.38 12.58
CA ILE A 174 -0.06 -16.94 11.21
C ILE A 174 1.28 -16.65 10.52
N ALA A 175 2.28 -17.52 10.75
CA ALA A 175 3.16 -17.86 9.64
C ALA A 175 2.47 -19.00 8.89
N PRO A 176 2.03 -18.87 7.64
CA PRO A 176 1.74 -20.04 6.85
C PRO A 176 3.04 -20.84 6.82
N SER A 177 2.98 -22.09 7.31
CA SER A 177 4.07 -23.03 7.15
C SER A 177 4.45 -23.00 5.67
N SER A 178 5.66 -22.55 5.36
CA SER A 178 6.15 -22.57 3.98
C SER A 178 5.93 -23.99 3.47
N PRO A 179 5.20 -24.21 2.36
CA PRO A 179 5.05 -25.56 1.84
C PRO A 179 6.44 -26.08 1.56
N THR A 180 6.79 -27.21 2.20
CA THR A 180 8.04 -27.90 1.95
C THR A 180 8.17 -28.12 0.44
N PRO A 181 9.31 -27.87 -0.21
CA PRO A 181 9.48 -27.98 -1.67
C PRO A 181 9.01 -29.32 -2.27
N ALA A 182 8.92 -30.39 -1.47
CA ALA A 182 8.40 -31.70 -1.85
C ALA A 182 6.87 -31.69 -2.15
N ALA A 183 6.09 -30.75 -1.63
CA ALA A 183 4.65 -30.70 -1.86
C ALA A 183 4.25 -30.05 -3.21
N MET A 184 5.18 -29.41 -3.90
CA MET A 184 4.92 -28.75 -5.19
C MET A 184 5.08 -29.67 -6.42
N GLN A 185 5.52 -30.92 -6.25
CA GLN A 185 5.83 -31.82 -7.38
C GLN A 185 4.65 -32.68 -7.87
N GLY A 186 3.43 -32.46 -7.38
CA GLY A 186 2.33 -33.41 -7.60
C GLY A 186 1.06 -32.94 -8.29
N LYS A 187 0.93 -31.71 -8.77
CA LYS A 187 -0.32 -31.30 -9.43
C LYS A 187 -0.09 -30.82 -10.86
N LYS A 188 -0.30 -31.74 -11.80
CA LYS A 188 -0.45 -31.47 -13.25
C LYS A 188 -1.57 -30.43 -13.44
N PRO A 189 -1.41 -29.39 -14.27
CA PRO A 189 -2.45 -28.39 -14.49
C PRO A 189 -3.68 -29.03 -15.10
N GLU A 190 -4.80 -28.90 -14.39
CA GLU A 190 -6.11 -29.29 -14.88
C GLU A 190 -6.54 -28.30 -15.97
N LYS A 191 -6.84 -28.84 -17.15
CA LYS A 191 -7.34 -28.03 -18.29
C LYS A 191 -8.69 -27.45 -17.92
N ILE A 192 -8.76 -26.12 -17.74
CA ILE A 192 -10.03 -25.40 -17.64
C ILE A 192 -10.68 -25.50 -19.02
N GLY A 193 -11.66 -26.42 -19.14
CA GLY A 193 -12.47 -26.58 -20.33
C GLY A 193 -13.34 -25.34 -20.54
N GLY A 194 -13.06 -24.56 -21.57
CA GLY A 194 -13.94 -23.50 -22.03
C GLY A 194 -15.24 -24.09 -22.56
N LYS A 195 -16.37 -23.76 -21.95
CA LYS A 195 -17.68 -23.91 -22.57
C LYS A 195 -17.94 -22.68 -23.44
N LYS A 196 -18.38 -22.98 -24.67
CA LYS A 196 -18.82 -22.07 -25.72
C LYS A 196 -19.94 -21.15 -25.28
#